data_b64effe47399ffd65eb2013518e72956
#
_entry.id   b64effe47399ffd65eb2013518e72956
#
_cell.length_a   1.000
_cell.length_b   1.000
_cell.length_c   1.000
_cell.angle_alpha   90.00
_cell.angle_beta   90.00
_cell.angle_gamma   90.00
#
_symmetry.space_group_name_H-M   'P 1'
#
loop_
_entity.id
_entity.type
_entity.pdbx_description
1 polymer ?
#
loop_
_entity_poly.entity_id
_entity_poly.type
_entity_poly.pdbx_seq_one_letter_code
_entity_poly.pdbx_strand_id
1 'polypeptide(L)'
;TPLCVTLDCQDANGTNSNNSTHTNISSWENMKGEIQNCSFNVTTNMRDRMQKVYATFYRLDIEPMNDTDTRQNKTGTTRYRLTSCNTSVITQACPKISFEPIPIHYCAPAGFAILKCNNKTFNGTGPCKNVSTVQCTHGIRPVVSTQLLLNGSLAEGEVIIRSENFTNNAKTIIVQLNETVKINCTRPNNNTIKGIHIGPGRAFYTTGQIIGDIRQAHCNISRVEWNK
;
A
#
# COMPACT_ATOMS: atom_id res chain seq x y z
N THR A 1 1.19 3.85 -20.61
CA THR A 1 0.73 4.94 -21.52
C THR A 1 -0.70 4.74 -22.02
N PRO A 2 -1.18 3.52 -22.37
CA PRO A 2 -2.57 3.34 -22.84
C PRO A 2 -3.66 3.75 -21.85
N LEU A 3 -3.32 3.87 -20.58
CA LEU A 3 -4.23 4.32 -19.52
C LEU A 3 -4.26 5.84 -19.33
N CYS A 4 -3.41 6.58 -20.04
CA CYS A 4 -3.40 8.04 -20.00
C CYS A 4 -4.47 8.60 -20.93
N VAL A 5 -5.71 8.34 -20.61
CA VAL A 5 -6.91 8.73 -21.32
C VAL A 5 -7.85 9.50 -20.39
N THR A 6 -8.80 10.20 -20.96
CA THR A 6 -9.87 10.85 -20.19
C THR A 6 -10.75 9.81 -19.51
N LEU A 7 -10.92 9.94 -18.21
CA LEU A 7 -11.80 9.13 -17.40
C LEU A 7 -13.08 9.91 -17.11
N ASP A 8 -14.22 9.35 -17.45
CA ASP A 8 -15.52 9.89 -17.06
C ASP A 8 -15.99 9.19 -15.79
N CYS A 9 -15.92 9.88 -14.67
CA CYS A 9 -16.11 9.28 -13.35
C CYS A 9 -17.36 9.80 -12.64
N GLN A 10 -17.95 8.93 -11.87
CA GLN A 10 -19.01 9.23 -10.90
C GLN A 10 -18.72 8.51 -9.60
N ASP A 11 -19.31 8.97 -8.50
CA ASP A 11 -19.16 8.32 -7.21
C ASP A 11 -19.64 6.88 -7.30
N ALA A 12 -18.85 5.95 -6.79
CA ALA A 12 -19.28 4.57 -6.67
C ALA A 12 -20.31 4.49 -5.56
N ASN A 13 -21.58 4.35 -5.95
CA ASN A 13 -22.63 4.01 -5.02
C ASN A 13 -22.53 2.52 -4.67
N GLY A 14 -22.50 2.20 -3.40
CA GLY A 14 -22.68 0.82 -2.98
C GLY A 14 -23.95 0.29 -3.63
N THR A 15 -23.85 -0.83 -4.30
CA THR A 15 -25.03 -1.48 -4.87
C THR A 15 -26.04 -1.69 -3.76
N ASN A 16 -27.16 -1.00 -3.85
CA ASN A 16 -28.32 -1.31 -3.02
C ASN A 16 -28.74 -2.74 -3.32
N SER A 17 -28.21 -3.68 -2.58
CA SER A 17 -28.90 -4.94 -2.45
C SER A 17 -30.20 -4.64 -1.69
N ASN A 18 -31.29 -4.56 -2.40
CA ASN A 18 -32.62 -4.65 -1.82
C ASN A 18 -32.69 -5.96 -1.06
N ASN A 19 -32.43 -5.92 0.20
CA ASN A 19 -32.73 -6.87 1.27
C ASN A 19 -31.53 -7.04 2.20
N SER A 20 -31.35 -6.12 3.09
CA SER A 20 -31.00 -6.49 4.47
C SER A 20 -31.12 -5.29 5.40
N THR A 21 -32.06 -5.43 6.25
CA THR A 21 -32.22 -4.81 7.55
C THR A 21 -30.93 -4.30 8.19
N HIS A 22 -30.94 -3.00 8.49
CA HIS A 22 -30.30 -2.42 9.67
C HIS A 22 -28.88 -2.85 10.03
N THR A 23 -27.87 -2.58 9.22
CA THR A 23 -26.51 -2.34 9.76
C THR A 23 -25.59 -1.93 8.62
N ASN A 24 -24.91 -0.81 8.75
CA ASN A 24 -23.75 -0.35 7.98
C ASN A 24 -23.96 0.57 6.76
N ILE A 25 -24.99 1.41 6.79
CA ILE A 25 -25.07 2.59 5.92
C ILE A 25 -23.90 3.57 6.23
N SER A 26 -23.36 3.53 7.46
CA SER A 26 -22.33 4.45 7.93
C SER A 26 -20.95 4.28 7.28
N SER A 27 -20.57 3.07 6.84
CA SER A 27 -19.25 2.86 6.25
C SER A 27 -19.12 3.45 4.85
N TRP A 28 -20.17 3.37 4.04
CA TRP A 28 -20.20 4.01 2.71
C TRP A 28 -20.33 5.52 2.77
N GLU A 29 -21.09 6.05 3.71
CA GLU A 29 -21.19 7.50 3.90
C GLU A 29 -19.85 8.12 4.27
N ASN A 30 -19.04 7.45 5.08
CA ASN A 30 -17.69 7.89 5.45
C ASN A 30 -16.69 7.80 4.30
N MET A 31 -16.96 6.96 3.29
CA MET A 31 -16.09 6.78 2.11
C MET A 31 -16.66 7.42 0.85
N LYS A 32 -17.73 8.21 0.96
CA LYS A 32 -18.35 8.87 -0.18
C LYS A 32 -17.34 9.76 -0.90
N GLY A 33 -17.20 9.53 -2.21
CA GLY A 33 -16.25 10.26 -3.04
C GLY A 33 -14.83 9.71 -3.06
N GLU A 34 -14.45 8.76 -2.19
CA GLU A 34 -13.10 8.17 -2.17
C GLU A 34 -12.90 7.14 -3.29
N ILE A 35 -13.95 6.44 -3.66
CA ILE A 35 -13.93 5.48 -4.77
C ILE A 35 -14.81 6.01 -5.89
N GLN A 36 -14.21 6.11 -7.08
CA GLN A 36 -14.87 6.58 -8.28
C GLN A 36 -15.07 5.42 -9.25
N ASN A 37 -16.25 5.33 -9.84
CA ASN A 37 -16.53 4.42 -10.94
C ASN A 37 -16.33 5.18 -12.26
N CYS A 38 -15.35 4.77 -13.03
CA CYS A 38 -14.91 5.48 -14.22
C CYS A 38 -15.12 4.66 -15.47
N SER A 39 -15.51 5.32 -16.54
CA SER A 39 -15.54 4.76 -17.89
C SER A 39 -14.48 5.43 -18.76
N PHE A 40 -13.86 4.67 -19.63
CA PHE A 40 -12.84 5.16 -20.55
C PHE A 40 -12.73 4.25 -21.77
N ASN A 41 -12.09 4.76 -22.82
CA ASN A 41 -11.86 4.01 -24.05
C ASN A 41 -10.45 3.48 -24.08
N VAL A 42 -10.29 2.19 -24.36
CA VAL A 42 -9.00 1.54 -24.54
C VAL A 42 -8.91 0.89 -25.91
N THR A 43 -7.67 0.78 -26.41
CA THR A 43 -7.39 0.00 -27.61
C THR A 43 -7.57 -1.49 -27.30
N THR A 44 -8.23 -2.21 -28.19
CA THR A 44 -8.40 -3.66 -28.06
C THR A 44 -7.16 -4.41 -28.57
N ASN A 45 -7.23 -5.77 -28.59
CA ASN A 45 -6.21 -6.62 -29.22
C ASN A 45 -5.95 -6.26 -30.69
N MET A 46 -6.92 -5.64 -31.36
CA MET A 46 -6.77 -5.10 -32.71
C MET A 46 -6.55 -3.58 -32.62
N ARG A 47 -5.44 -3.09 -33.18
CA ARG A 47 -5.02 -1.68 -33.09
C ARG A 47 -6.07 -0.68 -33.57
N ASP A 48 -6.97 -1.11 -34.45
CA ASP A 48 -7.98 -0.25 -35.08
C ASP A 48 -9.31 -0.20 -34.35
N ARG A 49 -9.43 -0.92 -33.22
CA ARG A 49 -10.67 -0.95 -32.44
C ARG A 49 -10.44 -0.43 -31.04
N MET A 50 -11.31 0.49 -30.66
CA MET A 50 -11.42 0.96 -29.28
C MET A 50 -12.69 0.41 -28.65
N GLN A 51 -12.60 0.08 -27.37
CA GLN A 51 -13.74 -0.37 -26.59
C GLN A 51 -13.90 0.51 -25.35
N LYS A 52 -15.13 0.71 -24.94
CA LYS A 52 -15.46 1.39 -23.70
C LYS A 52 -15.42 0.38 -22.57
N VAL A 53 -14.66 0.70 -21.54
CA VAL A 53 -14.51 -0.16 -20.36
C VAL A 53 -14.80 0.64 -19.10
N TYR A 54 -15.11 -0.08 -18.02
CA TYR A 54 -15.38 0.49 -16.70
C TYR A 54 -14.39 -0.06 -15.69
N ALA A 55 -13.91 0.80 -14.83
CA ALA A 55 -13.05 0.43 -13.70
C ALA A 55 -13.30 1.35 -12.52
N THR A 56 -12.96 0.88 -11.34
CA THR A 56 -12.96 1.71 -10.14
C THR A 56 -11.57 2.24 -9.88
N PHE A 57 -11.49 3.50 -9.48
CA PHE A 57 -10.25 4.16 -9.07
C PHE A 57 -10.45 4.84 -7.73
N TYR A 58 -9.38 4.91 -6.94
CA TYR A 58 -9.35 5.73 -5.75
C TYR A 58 -9.21 7.20 -6.15
N ARG A 59 -9.91 8.08 -5.44
CA ARG A 59 -9.87 9.53 -5.69
C ARG A 59 -8.45 10.11 -5.59
N LEU A 60 -7.59 9.53 -4.76
CA LEU A 60 -6.19 9.94 -4.62
C LEU A 60 -5.33 9.66 -5.84
N ASP A 61 -5.73 8.73 -6.70
CA ASP A 61 -4.98 8.32 -7.89
C ASP A 61 -5.38 9.09 -9.15
N ILE A 62 -6.43 9.89 -9.08
CA ILE A 62 -6.97 10.65 -10.20
C ILE A 62 -7.05 12.13 -9.88
N GLU A 63 -6.87 12.96 -10.89
CA GLU A 63 -6.99 14.42 -10.79
C GLU A 63 -7.99 14.97 -11.79
N PRO A 64 -8.79 16.00 -11.42
CA PRO A 64 -9.75 16.61 -12.34
C PRO A 64 -9.02 17.26 -13.52
N MET A 65 -9.59 17.14 -14.69
CA MET A 65 -9.11 17.85 -15.86
C MET A 65 -9.65 19.28 -15.84
N ASN A 66 -8.77 20.27 -16.10
CA ASN A 66 -9.16 21.66 -16.28
C ASN A 66 -9.79 21.84 -17.67
N ASP A 67 -11.06 21.50 -17.79
CA ASP A 67 -11.85 21.90 -18.96
C ASP A 67 -12.37 23.32 -18.73
N THR A 68 -11.82 24.28 -19.47
CA THR A 68 -12.37 25.64 -19.57
C THR A 68 -13.73 25.67 -20.29
N ASP A 69 -14.14 24.56 -20.87
CA ASP A 69 -15.47 24.35 -21.41
C ASP A 69 -16.42 23.78 -20.35
N THR A 70 -17.01 24.69 -19.59
CA THR A 70 -18.15 24.44 -18.70
C THR A 70 -19.43 24.07 -19.47
N ARG A 71 -19.36 23.18 -20.42
CA ARG A 71 -20.53 22.41 -20.85
C ARG A 71 -20.69 21.29 -19.84
N GLN A 72 -21.45 21.60 -18.80
CA GLN A 72 -22.03 20.60 -17.93
C GLN A 72 -22.52 19.44 -18.79
N ASN A 73 -21.75 18.36 -18.82
CA ASN A 73 -22.25 17.15 -19.42
C ASN A 73 -23.54 16.80 -18.68
N LYS A 74 -24.62 16.67 -19.40
CA LYS A 74 -25.98 16.31 -18.93
C LYS A 74 -26.01 14.96 -18.20
N THR A 75 -24.86 14.32 -17.95
CA THR A 75 -24.71 12.96 -17.41
C THR A 75 -24.24 12.92 -15.96
N GLY A 76 -23.96 14.06 -15.31
CA GLY A 76 -23.52 14.06 -13.91
C GLY A 76 -22.14 13.43 -13.67
N THR A 77 -21.33 13.26 -14.72
CA THR A 77 -19.97 12.73 -14.64
C THR A 77 -18.95 13.85 -14.65
N THR A 78 -17.87 13.68 -13.92
CA THR A 78 -16.70 14.58 -13.92
C THR A 78 -15.55 13.91 -14.67
N ARG A 79 -14.78 14.71 -15.40
CA ARG A 79 -13.62 14.22 -16.14
C ARG A 79 -12.36 14.25 -15.30
N TYR A 80 -11.68 13.14 -15.31
CA TYR A 80 -10.42 12.94 -14.58
C TYR A 80 -9.36 12.34 -15.50
N ARG A 81 -8.14 12.33 -15.01
CA ARG A 81 -7.03 11.54 -15.54
C ARG A 81 -6.23 10.95 -14.40
N LEU A 82 -5.43 9.93 -14.66
CA LEU A 82 -4.50 9.41 -13.66
C LEU A 82 -3.44 10.47 -13.31
N THR A 83 -3.19 10.65 -12.03
CA THR A 83 -2.29 11.68 -11.50
C THR A 83 -0.88 11.59 -12.08
N SER A 84 -0.38 10.38 -12.30
CA SER A 84 0.99 10.16 -12.77
C SER A 84 1.19 10.35 -14.27
N CYS A 85 0.14 10.55 -15.06
CA CYS A 85 0.25 10.63 -16.53
C CYS A 85 1.06 11.82 -17.03
N ASN A 86 1.20 12.89 -16.24
CA ASN A 86 1.97 14.07 -16.62
C ASN A 86 3.48 13.95 -16.38
N THR A 87 3.90 13.09 -15.46
CA THR A 87 5.23 13.15 -14.89
C THR A 87 6.00 11.84 -14.97
N SER A 88 5.32 10.71 -15.06
CA SER A 88 5.98 9.40 -14.98
C SER A 88 5.22 8.31 -15.73
N VAL A 89 5.95 7.26 -16.05
CA VAL A 89 5.36 6.03 -16.58
C VAL A 89 4.82 5.21 -15.41
N ILE A 90 3.58 4.76 -15.53
CA ILE A 90 2.97 3.84 -14.56
C ILE A 90 3.23 2.42 -15.04
N THR A 91 3.84 1.63 -14.17
CA THR A 91 4.06 0.21 -14.43
C THR A 91 3.26 -0.63 -13.44
N GLN A 92 2.44 -1.52 -13.97
CA GLN A 92 1.70 -2.47 -13.16
C GLN A 92 2.62 -3.58 -12.66
N ALA A 93 2.50 -3.92 -11.37
CA ALA A 93 3.13 -5.12 -10.85
C ALA A 93 2.48 -6.36 -11.49
N CYS A 94 3.30 -7.37 -11.77
CA CYS A 94 2.78 -8.62 -12.33
C CYS A 94 1.80 -9.27 -11.33
N PRO A 95 0.54 -9.57 -11.71
CA PRO A 95 -0.46 -10.08 -10.78
C PRO A 95 -0.13 -11.46 -10.20
N LYS A 96 0.78 -12.20 -10.83
CA LYS A 96 1.22 -13.53 -10.38
C LYS A 96 2.37 -13.48 -9.37
N ILE A 97 2.94 -12.31 -9.10
CA ILE A 97 4.05 -12.14 -8.17
C ILE A 97 3.51 -11.92 -6.77
N SER A 98 4.07 -12.64 -5.80
CA SER A 98 3.83 -12.41 -4.38
C SER A 98 4.70 -11.27 -3.86
N PHE A 99 4.15 -10.44 -2.99
CA PHE A 99 4.86 -9.38 -2.28
C PHE A 99 5.20 -9.78 -0.83
N GLU A 100 5.40 -11.04 -0.59
CA GLU A 100 5.81 -11.53 0.74
C GLU A 100 7.27 -11.16 1.00
N PRO A 101 7.57 -10.40 2.08
CA PRO A 101 8.95 -10.11 2.45
C PRO A 101 9.66 -11.39 2.91
N ILE A 102 10.72 -11.76 2.20
CA ILE A 102 11.56 -12.90 2.55
C ILE A 102 12.89 -12.41 3.18
N PRO A 103 13.50 -13.17 4.11
CA PRO A 103 14.76 -12.78 4.71
C PRO A 103 15.87 -12.62 3.66
N ILE A 104 16.56 -11.50 3.70
CA ILE A 104 17.69 -11.19 2.82
C ILE A 104 18.93 -11.03 3.69
N HIS A 105 20.02 -11.66 3.28
CA HIS A 105 21.34 -11.52 3.89
C HIS A 105 22.20 -10.59 3.05
N TYR A 106 22.85 -9.62 3.68
CA TYR A 106 23.86 -8.81 3.05
C TYR A 106 25.23 -9.37 3.38
N CYS A 107 26.02 -9.66 2.34
CA CYS A 107 27.35 -10.25 2.50
C CYS A 107 28.42 -9.31 1.98
N ALA A 108 29.57 -9.31 2.65
CA ALA A 108 30.72 -8.54 2.20
C ALA A 108 31.37 -9.20 0.97
N PRO A 109 31.84 -8.41 0.00
CA PRO A 109 32.62 -8.92 -1.11
C PRO A 109 34.01 -9.40 -0.63
N ALA A 110 34.70 -10.13 -1.50
CA ALA A 110 36.06 -10.64 -1.21
C ALA A 110 37.01 -9.49 -0.82
N GLY A 111 37.77 -9.67 0.26
CA GLY A 111 38.67 -8.66 0.80
C GLY A 111 38.04 -7.67 1.79
N PHE A 112 36.73 -7.77 2.02
CA PHE A 112 36.00 -6.95 3.00
C PHE A 112 35.36 -7.83 4.07
N ALA A 113 35.04 -7.22 5.20
CA ALA A 113 34.39 -7.88 6.31
C ALA A 113 33.34 -6.96 6.95
N ILE A 114 32.35 -7.57 7.59
CA ILE A 114 31.34 -6.86 8.35
C ILE A 114 31.66 -7.01 9.83
N LEU A 115 31.68 -5.89 10.54
CA LEU A 115 31.82 -5.88 11.99
C LEU A 115 30.45 -5.83 12.63
N LYS A 116 30.19 -6.78 13.52
CA LYS A 116 28.93 -6.88 14.25
C LYS A 116 29.14 -6.48 15.71
N CYS A 117 28.37 -5.47 16.14
CA CYS A 117 28.33 -5.11 17.57
C CYS A 117 27.40 -6.05 18.32
N ASN A 118 27.94 -6.80 19.27
CA ASN A 118 27.20 -7.77 20.10
C ASN A 118 26.79 -7.21 21.47
N ASN A 119 27.00 -5.93 21.71
CA ASN A 119 26.58 -5.31 22.95
C ASN A 119 25.04 -5.23 23.01
N LYS A 120 24.45 -5.92 23.96
CA LYS A 120 22.99 -6.03 24.12
C LYS A 120 22.29 -4.70 24.34
N THR A 121 22.97 -3.72 24.91
CA THR A 121 22.45 -2.39 25.24
C THR A 121 22.99 -1.31 24.33
N PHE A 122 23.55 -1.67 23.18
CA PHE A 122 24.13 -0.72 22.24
C PHE A 122 23.06 0.24 21.70
N ASN A 123 23.31 1.53 21.90
CA ASN A 123 22.37 2.59 21.50
C ASN A 123 22.46 3.01 20.02
N GLY A 124 23.36 2.42 19.24
CA GLY A 124 23.55 2.70 17.82
C GLY A 124 24.70 3.66 17.52
N THR A 125 25.29 4.32 18.51
CA THR A 125 26.38 5.29 18.33
C THR A 125 27.48 5.09 19.38
N GLY A 126 28.69 5.48 19.04
CA GLY A 126 29.84 5.40 19.96
C GLY A 126 30.54 4.04 19.97
N PRO A 127 31.37 3.79 20.97
CA PRO A 127 32.18 2.57 21.05
C PRO A 127 31.35 1.34 21.34
N CYS A 128 31.68 0.23 20.68
CA CYS A 128 31.11 -1.08 20.96
C CYS A 128 32.16 -1.96 21.69
N LYS A 129 31.80 -2.56 22.81
CA LYS A 129 32.72 -3.34 23.62
C LYS A 129 32.85 -4.81 23.21
N ASN A 130 31.90 -5.35 22.50
CA ASN A 130 31.89 -6.74 22.06
C ASN A 130 31.62 -6.79 20.55
N VAL A 131 32.69 -6.96 19.78
CA VAL A 131 32.63 -6.92 18.32
C VAL A 131 33.06 -8.27 17.75
N SER A 132 32.29 -8.81 16.81
CA SER A 132 32.66 -9.98 16.03
C SER A 132 32.73 -9.63 14.56
N THR A 133 33.48 -10.41 13.80
CA THR A 133 33.56 -10.29 12.35
C THR A 133 32.68 -11.35 11.72
N VAL A 134 31.83 -10.92 10.80
CA VAL A 134 30.93 -11.81 10.05
C VAL A 134 31.07 -11.55 8.55
N GLN A 135 30.85 -12.57 7.75
CA GLN A 135 30.82 -12.45 6.28
C GLN A 135 29.47 -11.89 5.79
N CYS A 136 28.40 -12.32 6.43
CA CYS A 136 27.04 -11.92 6.06
C CYS A 136 26.26 -11.51 7.30
N THR A 137 25.28 -10.64 7.11
CA THR A 137 24.30 -10.34 8.16
C THR A 137 23.36 -11.52 8.37
N HIS A 138 22.61 -11.50 9.49
CA HIS A 138 21.45 -12.37 9.62
C HIS A 138 20.39 -12.04 8.56
N GLY A 139 19.38 -12.89 8.38
CA GLY A 139 18.29 -12.63 7.44
C GLY A 139 17.42 -11.47 7.92
N ILE A 140 17.32 -10.43 7.08
CA ILE A 140 16.51 -9.25 7.36
C ILE A 140 15.36 -9.22 6.38
N ARG A 141 14.12 -9.20 6.88
CA ARG A 141 12.94 -9.08 6.04
C ARG A 141 12.73 -7.62 5.65
N PRO A 142 12.64 -7.30 4.33
CA PRO A 142 12.44 -5.93 3.87
C PRO A 142 10.97 -5.50 3.99
N VAL A 143 10.48 -5.39 5.21
CA VAL A 143 9.10 -4.99 5.49
C VAL A 143 8.98 -3.48 5.36
N VAL A 144 8.01 -3.03 4.57
CA VAL A 144 7.66 -1.60 4.43
C VAL A 144 6.45 -1.31 5.30
N SER A 145 6.60 -0.42 6.25
CA SER A 145 5.55 -0.05 7.19
C SER A 145 5.68 1.40 7.64
N THR A 146 4.65 1.90 8.31
CA THR A 146 4.69 3.20 9.01
C THR A 146 4.34 3.01 10.47
N GLN A 147 4.93 3.79 11.34
CA GLN A 147 4.71 3.85 12.79
C GLN A 147 5.14 2.61 13.58
N LEU A 148 4.83 1.42 13.10
CA LEU A 148 5.18 0.16 13.74
C LEU A 148 6.17 -0.61 12.87
N LEU A 149 7.18 -1.19 13.51
CA LEU A 149 8.13 -2.09 12.87
C LEU A 149 7.68 -3.53 13.05
N LEU A 150 7.58 -4.27 11.95
CA LEU A 150 7.03 -5.62 11.90
C LEU A 150 8.10 -6.62 11.51
N ASN A 151 8.02 -7.83 12.10
CA ASN A 151 8.87 -8.97 11.74
C ASN A 151 10.39 -8.69 11.84
N GLY A 152 10.76 -7.72 12.64
CA GLY A 152 12.16 -7.41 12.94
C GLY A 152 12.73 -8.28 14.05
N SER A 153 13.94 -7.93 14.48
CA SER A 153 14.61 -8.60 15.60
C SER A 153 14.18 -8.01 16.94
N LEU A 154 14.13 -8.85 17.96
CA LEU A 154 13.86 -8.45 19.33
C LEU A 154 15.15 -8.10 20.06
N ALA A 155 15.06 -7.22 21.06
CA ALA A 155 16.15 -6.98 21.98
C ALA A 155 16.36 -8.19 22.91
N GLU A 156 17.60 -8.50 23.24
CA GLU A 156 17.95 -9.67 24.06
C GLU A 156 17.85 -9.45 25.58
N GLY A 157 17.44 -8.31 26.01
CA GLY A 157 17.32 -7.99 27.43
C GLY A 157 16.11 -7.10 27.65
N GLU A 158 16.35 -5.88 28.00
CA GLU A 158 15.32 -4.88 28.17
C GLU A 158 14.98 -4.21 26.85
N VAL A 159 13.85 -3.50 26.79
CA VAL A 159 13.45 -2.64 25.67
C VAL A 159 14.54 -1.59 25.44
N ILE A 160 14.97 -1.42 24.21
CA ILE A 160 16.00 -0.46 23.83
C ILE A 160 15.37 0.69 23.05
N ILE A 161 15.76 1.89 23.44
CA ILE A 161 15.30 3.13 22.80
C ILE A 161 16.50 3.77 22.12
N ARG A 162 16.36 4.09 20.85
CA ARG A 162 17.44 4.69 20.04
C ARG A 162 16.98 5.97 19.36
N SER A 163 17.83 6.99 19.40
CA SER A 163 17.66 8.21 18.62
C SER A 163 19.04 8.80 18.30
N GLU A 164 19.13 9.52 17.21
CA GLU A 164 20.33 10.30 16.90
C GLU A 164 20.58 11.40 17.93
N ASN A 165 19.51 12.04 18.38
CA ASN A 165 19.55 13.08 19.42
C ASN A 165 18.18 13.17 20.12
N PHE A 166 18.11 12.72 21.37
CA PHE A 166 16.87 12.74 22.15
C PHE A 166 16.37 14.14 22.48
N THR A 167 17.24 15.14 22.50
CA THR A 167 16.85 16.52 22.79
C THR A 167 16.23 17.23 21.57
N ASN A 168 16.42 16.70 20.40
CA ASN A 168 15.86 17.23 19.17
C ASN A 168 14.53 16.56 18.82
N ASN A 169 13.43 17.31 18.92
CA ASN A 169 12.08 16.82 18.63
C ASN A 169 11.87 16.38 17.16
N ALA A 170 12.75 16.80 16.24
CA ALA A 170 12.69 16.42 14.84
C ALA A 170 13.31 15.05 14.55
N LYS A 171 14.02 14.46 15.52
CA LYS A 171 14.68 13.17 15.35
C LYS A 171 13.77 12.02 15.76
N THR A 172 13.73 10.99 14.93
CA THR A 172 12.93 9.80 15.15
C THR A 172 13.50 8.97 16.32
N ILE A 173 12.62 8.54 17.20
CA ILE A 173 12.94 7.58 18.26
C ILE A 173 12.51 6.20 17.80
N ILE A 174 13.44 5.25 17.80
CA ILE A 174 13.16 3.85 17.49
C ILE A 174 13.13 3.06 18.78
N VAL A 175 12.03 2.35 19.01
CA VAL A 175 11.84 1.49 20.16
C VAL A 175 11.93 0.04 19.70
N GLN A 176 12.89 -0.71 20.24
CA GLN A 176 13.02 -2.14 19.99
C GLN A 176 12.49 -2.92 21.18
N LEU A 177 11.41 -3.66 20.95
CA LEU A 177 10.80 -4.49 21.98
C LEU A 177 11.67 -5.73 22.29
N ASN A 178 11.57 -6.24 23.48
CA ASN A 178 12.21 -7.48 23.93
C ASN A 178 11.28 -8.70 23.88
N GLU A 179 10.00 -8.48 23.75
CA GLU A 179 8.98 -9.53 23.58
C GLU A 179 8.13 -9.23 22.35
N THR A 180 7.69 -10.28 21.69
CA THR A 180 6.83 -10.14 20.52
C THR A 180 5.42 -9.74 20.93
N VAL A 181 4.89 -8.71 20.30
CA VAL A 181 3.47 -8.34 20.36
C VAL A 181 2.82 -8.72 19.05
N LYS A 182 1.92 -9.69 19.07
CA LYS A 182 1.22 -10.13 17.87
C LYS A 182 0.19 -9.10 17.42
N ILE A 183 0.25 -8.77 16.16
CA ILE A 183 -0.74 -7.92 15.49
C ILE A 183 -1.46 -8.73 14.41
N ASN A 184 -2.77 -8.72 14.45
CA ASN A 184 -3.60 -9.41 13.47
C ASN A 184 -4.46 -8.41 12.72
N CYS A 185 -4.20 -8.27 11.42
CA CYS A 185 -4.88 -7.31 10.55
C CYS A 185 -5.85 -8.03 9.63
N THR A 186 -7.02 -7.46 9.46
CA THR A 186 -8.09 -8.02 8.64
C THR A 186 -8.64 -6.96 7.69
N ARG A 187 -8.76 -7.34 6.44
CA ARG A 187 -9.57 -6.61 5.44
C ARG A 187 -10.82 -7.44 5.16
N PRO A 188 -11.98 -7.03 5.65
CA PRO A 188 -13.18 -7.87 5.60
C PRO A 188 -13.80 -7.98 4.20
N ASN A 189 -13.36 -7.18 3.24
CA ASN A 189 -13.93 -7.17 1.89
C ASN A 189 -13.24 -8.18 0.98
N ASN A 190 -14.06 -8.94 0.24
CA ASN A 190 -13.58 -9.72 -0.88
C ASN A 190 -13.56 -8.84 -2.13
N ASN A 191 -12.37 -8.49 -2.60
CA ASN A 191 -12.21 -7.79 -3.86
C ASN A 191 -12.01 -8.81 -4.98
N THR A 192 -12.74 -8.63 -6.07
CA THR A 192 -12.51 -9.40 -7.29
C THR A 192 -11.57 -8.64 -8.23
N ILE A 193 -10.70 -9.37 -8.90
CA ILE A 193 -9.80 -8.81 -9.90
C ILE A 193 -10.44 -8.95 -11.27
N LYS A 194 -10.47 -7.84 -12.01
CA LYS A 194 -10.94 -7.78 -13.39
C LYS A 194 -9.78 -7.43 -14.31
N GLY A 195 -9.56 -8.23 -15.35
CA GLY A 195 -8.59 -7.95 -16.41
C GLY A 195 -9.22 -7.20 -17.56
N ILE A 196 -8.58 -6.14 -18.01
CA ILE A 196 -8.97 -5.35 -19.17
C ILE A 196 -7.84 -5.42 -20.18
N HIS A 197 -8.11 -5.94 -21.37
CA HIS A 197 -7.14 -5.95 -22.46
C HIS A 197 -6.95 -4.53 -23.01
N ILE A 198 -5.72 -4.04 -23.00
CA ILE A 198 -5.35 -2.69 -23.44
C ILE A 198 -4.43 -2.69 -24.66
N GLY A 199 -4.30 -3.81 -25.31
CA GLY A 199 -3.48 -3.99 -26.51
C GLY A 199 -3.03 -5.44 -26.65
N PRO A 200 -2.34 -5.80 -27.75
CA PRO A 200 -1.84 -7.15 -27.96
C PRO A 200 -0.89 -7.60 -26.84
N GLY A 201 -1.24 -8.68 -26.16
CA GLY A 201 -0.44 -9.25 -25.06
C GLY A 201 -0.37 -8.39 -23.80
N ARG A 202 -1.19 -7.35 -23.68
CA ARG A 202 -1.21 -6.43 -22.54
C ARG A 202 -2.57 -6.42 -21.87
N ALA A 203 -2.56 -6.54 -20.56
CA ALA A 203 -3.75 -6.45 -19.74
C ALA A 203 -3.53 -5.51 -18.55
N PHE A 204 -4.52 -4.71 -18.26
CA PHE A 204 -4.63 -3.91 -17.04
C PHE A 204 -5.55 -4.62 -16.06
N TYR A 205 -5.09 -4.84 -14.85
CA TYR A 205 -5.87 -5.45 -13.79
C TYR A 205 -6.35 -4.39 -12.82
N THR A 206 -7.63 -4.41 -12.55
CA THR A 206 -8.27 -3.46 -11.64
C THR A 206 -9.22 -4.21 -10.71
N THR A 207 -9.67 -3.52 -9.68
CA THR A 207 -10.73 -4.04 -8.83
C THR A 207 -12.02 -4.11 -9.65
N GLY A 208 -12.64 -5.26 -9.66
CA GLY A 208 -13.95 -5.46 -10.23
C GLY A 208 -15.04 -4.87 -9.33
N GLN A 209 -16.23 -5.44 -9.42
CA GLN A 209 -17.34 -5.02 -8.57
C GLN A 209 -17.02 -5.25 -7.09
N ILE A 210 -17.19 -4.23 -6.25
CA ILE A 210 -17.11 -4.35 -4.80
C ILE A 210 -18.47 -4.88 -4.34
N ILE A 211 -18.50 -6.16 -3.94
CA ILE A 211 -19.70 -6.82 -3.45
C ILE A 211 -19.63 -6.91 -1.92
N GLY A 212 -20.65 -6.42 -1.23
CA GLY A 212 -20.85 -6.58 0.20
C GLY A 212 -20.56 -5.34 1.05
N ASP A 213 -20.56 -5.53 2.36
CA ASP A 213 -20.24 -4.49 3.34
C ASP A 213 -18.79 -4.05 3.19
N ILE A 214 -18.56 -2.78 2.91
CA ILE A 214 -17.24 -2.19 3.05
C ILE A 214 -17.02 -1.89 4.53
N ARG A 215 -16.46 -2.85 5.24
CA ARG A 215 -15.90 -2.61 6.56
C ARG A 215 -14.47 -2.12 6.39
N GLN A 216 -14.08 -1.16 7.20
CA GLN A 216 -12.72 -0.68 7.19
C GLN A 216 -11.75 -1.78 7.61
N ALA A 217 -10.61 -1.87 6.95
CA ALA A 217 -9.52 -2.70 7.40
C ALA A 217 -9.10 -2.28 8.81
N HIS A 218 -8.82 -3.24 9.67
CA HIS A 218 -8.47 -2.99 11.05
C HIS A 218 -7.46 -4.01 11.55
N CYS A 219 -6.78 -3.65 12.61
CA CYS A 219 -5.82 -4.52 13.27
C CYS A 219 -6.17 -4.67 14.75
N ASN A 220 -5.94 -5.86 15.28
CA ASN A 220 -6.14 -6.20 16.69
C ASN A 220 -4.79 -6.51 17.35
N ILE A 221 -4.60 -5.97 18.53
CA ILE A 221 -3.46 -6.20 19.41
C ILE A 221 -3.97 -6.55 20.79
N SER A 222 -3.31 -7.51 21.47
CA SER A 222 -3.60 -7.82 22.84
C SER A 222 -3.14 -6.69 23.76
N ARG A 223 -4.06 -6.10 24.53
CA ARG A 223 -3.73 -5.09 25.53
C ARG A 223 -2.77 -5.61 26.59
N VAL A 224 -2.92 -6.86 26.98
CA VAL A 224 -2.05 -7.50 27.99
C VAL A 224 -0.63 -7.62 27.49
N GLU A 225 -0.45 -8.04 26.23
CA GLU A 225 0.89 -8.13 25.63
C GLU A 225 1.53 -6.76 25.44
N TRP A 226 0.73 -5.77 25.04
CA TRP A 226 1.23 -4.41 24.84
C TRP A 226 1.66 -3.73 26.16
N ASN A 227 0.94 -3.99 27.24
CA ASN A 227 1.20 -3.36 28.55
C ASN A 227 2.32 -4.01 29.35
N LYS A 228 2.85 -5.13 28.92
CA LYS A 228 4.06 -5.74 29.50
C LYS A 228 5.31 -4.97 29.08
#